data_fa2a654f648c59007bdff1b39302fa5a
#
_entry.id   fa2a654f648c59007bdff1b39302fa5a
#
_cell.length_a   1.000
_cell.length_b   1.000
_cell.length_c   1.000
_cell.angle_alpha   90.00
_cell.angle_beta   90.00
_cell.angle_gamma   90.00
#
_symmetry.space_group_name_H-M   'P 1'
#
loop_
_entity.id
_entity.type
_entity.pdbx_description
1 polymer ?
#
loop_
_entity_poly.entity_id
_entity_poly.type
_entity_poly.pdbx_seq_one_letter_code
_entity_poly.pdbx_strand_id
1 'polypeptide(L)' 'MKWLLVVIVMNSPVKTDLVFGTLADCLAAESQMRKEWTELYSQTKKAGAANEALGLMSSQMTKGTCIPAK' A
#
# COMPACT_ATOMS: atom_id res chain seq x y z
N MET A 1 1.23 16.89 16.34
CA MET A 1 1.12 16.83 14.87
C MET A 1 0.65 15.43 14.49
N LYS A 2 -0.33 15.34 13.61
CA LYS A 2 -0.83 14.05 13.14
C LYS A 2 -0.26 13.74 11.75
N TRP A 3 -0.24 12.48 11.40
CA TRP A 3 0.29 12.01 10.12
C TRP A 3 -0.80 11.28 9.35
N LEU A 4 -0.99 11.68 8.10
CA LEU A 4 -1.97 11.07 7.21
C LEU A 4 -1.27 10.09 6.28
N LEU A 5 -1.81 8.87 6.19
CA LEU A 5 -1.31 7.88 5.24
C LEU A 5 -1.93 8.14 3.87
N VAL A 6 -1.08 8.34 2.88
CA VAL A 6 -1.47 8.49 1.48
C VAL A 6 -0.95 7.29 0.71
N VAL A 7 -1.84 6.64 -0.02
CA VAL A 7 -1.51 5.46 -0.82
C VAL A 7 -1.44 5.87 -2.29
N ILE A 8 -0.38 5.46 -2.96
CA ILE A 8 -0.23 5.73 -4.39
C ILE A 8 -0.64 4.48 -5.15
N VAL A 9 -1.74 4.57 -5.90
CA VAL A 9 -2.28 3.49 -6.70
C VAL A 9 -2.24 3.93 -8.16
N MET A 10 -1.59 3.15 -9.01
CA MET A 10 -1.47 3.44 -10.45
C MET A 10 -0.98 4.86 -10.73
N ASN A 11 0.05 5.29 -10.00
CA ASN A 11 0.64 6.63 -10.08
C ASN A 11 -0.29 7.78 -9.65
N SER A 12 -1.43 7.47 -9.05
CA SER A 12 -2.34 8.48 -8.53
C SER A 12 -2.36 8.44 -7.00
N PRO A 13 -2.14 9.57 -6.32
CA PRO A 13 -2.24 9.59 -4.87
C PRO A 13 -3.70 9.47 -4.43
N VAL A 14 -3.95 8.54 -3.54
CA VAL A 14 -5.27 8.35 -2.92
C VAL A 14 -5.13 8.60 -1.43
N LYS A 15 -5.81 9.62 -0.94
CA LYS A 15 -5.81 9.90 0.49
C LYS A 15 -6.67 8.86 1.21
N THR A 16 -6.08 8.22 2.20
CA THR A 16 -6.85 7.36 3.10
C THR A 16 -7.35 8.21 4.26
N ASP A 17 -8.36 7.73 4.97
CA ASP A 17 -8.83 8.42 6.18
C ASP A 17 -8.04 8.01 7.43
N LEU A 18 -6.94 7.30 7.24
CA LEU A 18 -6.11 6.79 8.33
C LEU A 18 -5.15 7.86 8.81
N VAL A 19 -5.36 8.31 10.03
CA VAL A 19 -4.54 9.34 10.67
C VAL A 19 -3.85 8.73 11.89
N PHE A 20 -2.57 9.00 12.03
CA PHE A 20 -1.75 8.44 13.11
C PHE A 20 -1.15 9.57 13.95
N GLY A 21 -0.97 9.30 15.24
CA GLY A 21 -0.42 10.29 16.16
C GLY A 21 1.08 10.51 16.01
N THR A 22 1.79 9.54 15.45
CA THR A 22 3.24 9.63 15.24
C THR A 22 3.61 9.17 13.84
N LEU A 23 4.73 9.66 13.34
CA LEU A 23 5.27 9.22 12.06
C LEU A 23 5.61 7.73 12.08
N ALA A 24 6.14 7.24 13.19
CA ALA A 24 6.50 5.83 13.32
C ALA A 24 5.28 4.92 13.15
N ASP A 25 4.15 5.28 13.72
CA ASP A 25 2.91 4.52 13.58
C ASP A 25 2.41 4.53 12.13
N CYS A 26 2.49 5.67 11.46
CA CYS A 26 2.10 5.79 10.06
C CYS A 26 2.99 4.92 9.16
N LEU A 27 4.30 4.95 9.37
CA LEU A 27 5.24 4.13 8.61
C LEU A 27 5.04 2.64 8.86
N ALA A 28 4.70 2.26 10.10
CA ALA A 28 4.39 0.87 10.42
C ALA A 28 3.15 0.38 9.68
N ALA A 29 2.11 1.21 9.60
CA ALA A 29 0.91 0.88 8.86
C ALA A 29 1.17 0.75 7.36
N GLU A 30 2.00 1.61 6.79
CA GLU A 30 2.41 1.54 5.38
C GLU A 30 3.16 0.24 5.10
N SER A 31 4.10 -0.14 5.96
CA SER A 31 4.84 -1.40 5.83
C SER A 31 3.91 -2.61 5.90
N GLN A 32 2.92 -2.59 6.77
CA GLN A 32 1.93 -3.65 6.89
C GLN A 32 1.10 -3.79 5.62
N MET A 33 0.65 -2.69 5.04
CA MET A 33 -0.09 -2.70 3.78
C MET A 33 0.74 -3.32 2.66
N ARG A 34 1.99 -2.94 2.55
CA ARG A 34 2.89 -3.46 1.52
C ARG A 34 3.12 -4.95 1.69
N LYS A 35 3.28 -5.41 2.93
CA LYS A 35 3.44 -6.81 3.24
C LYS A 35 2.20 -7.63 2.86
N GLU A 36 1.02 -7.14 3.19
CA GLU A 36 -0.24 -7.80 2.84
C GLU A 36 -0.41 -7.91 1.33
N TRP A 37 -0.07 -6.87 0.61
CA TRP A 37 -0.14 -6.89 -0.86
C TRP A 37 0.81 -7.94 -1.45
N THR A 38 2.03 -8.02 -0.91
CA THR A 38 3.02 -9.00 -1.34
C THR A 38 2.54 -10.43 -1.08
N GLU A 39 1.91 -10.69 0.06
CA GLU A 39 1.34 -11.99 0.38
C GLU A 39 0.22 -12.35 -0.58
N LEU A 40 -0.66 -11.41 -0.89
CA LEU A 40 -1.75 -11.63 -1.84
C LEU A 40 -1.20 -11.94 -3.23
N TYR A 41 -0.17 -11.24 -3.67
CA TYR A 41 0.49 -11.51 -4.94
C TYR A 41 1.07 -12.92 -4.98
N SER A 42 1.75 -13.36 -3.92
CA SER A 42 2.32 -14.70 -3.83
C SER A 42 1.24 -15.78 -3.87
N GLN A 43 0.13 -15.58 -3.16
CA GLN A 43 -0.98 -16.52 -3.16
C GLN A 43 -1.62 -16.64 -4.54
N THR A 44 -1.81 -15.51 -5.21
CA THR A 44 -2.36 -15.49 -6.57
C THR A 44 -1.45 -16.21 -7.54
N LYS A 45 -0.15 -16.03 -7.41
CA LYS A 45 0.83 -16.74 -8.24
C LYS A 45 0.77 -18.26 -8.02
N LYS A 46 0.66 -18.71 -6.77
CA LYS A 46 0.56 -20.12 -6.43
C LYS A 46 -0.74 -20.74 -6.94
N ALA A 47 -1.80 -19.95 -7.02
CA ALA A 47 -3.08 -20.41 -7.54
C ALA A 47 -3.09 -20.57 -9.07
N GLY A 48 -1.99 -20.25 -9.75
CA GLY A 48 -1.86 -20.45 -11.19
C GLY A 48 -2.41 -19.32 -12.03
N ALA A 49 -2.44 -18.11 -11.49
CA ALA A 49 -2.89 -16.94 -12.25
C ALA A 49 -2.01 -16.70 -13.49
N ALA A 50 -2.63 -16.18 -14.54
CA ALA A 50 -1.92 -15.87 -15.77
C ALA A 50 -0.89 -14.76 -15.56
N ASN A 51 0.21 -14.79 -16.35
CA ASN A 51 1.26 -13.79 -16.26
C ASN A 51 0.74 -12.36 -16.44
N GLU A 52 -0.29 -12.18 -17.26
CA GLU A 52 -0.90 -10.86 -17.46
C GLU A 52 -1.56 -10.35 -16.18
N ALA A 53 -2.27 -11.23 -15.45
CA ALA A 53 -2.87 -10.86 -14.18
C ALA A 53 -1.81 -10.52 -13.14
N LEU A 54 -0.72 -11.29 -13.08
CA LEU A 54 0.39 -11.02 -12.17
C LEU A 54 1.09 -9.70 -12.49
N GLY A 55 1.28 -9.41 -13.78
CA GLY A 55 1.83 -8.14 -14.21
C GLY A 55 0.96 -6.96 -13.81
N LEU A 56 -0.36 -7.12 -13.94
CA LEU A 56 -1.31 -6.09 -13.54
C LEU A 56 -1.26 -5.84 -12.03
N MET A 57 -1.24 -6.91 -11.22
CA MET A 57 -1.11 -6.80 -9.77
C MET A 57 0.20 -6.11 -9.37
N SER A 58 1.29 -6.45 -10.03
CA SER A 58 2.59 -5.84 -9.77
C SER A 58 2.59 -4.34 -10.10
N SER A 59 1.95 -3.94 -11.21
CA SER A 59 1.86 -2.53 -11.60
C SER A 59 0.94 -1.73 -10.70
N GLN A 60 -0.02 -2.38 -10.06
CA GLN A 60 -0.93 -1.77 -9.10
C GLN A 60 -0.41 -1.83 -7.66
N MET A 61 0.78 -2.35 -7.46
CA MET A 61 1.38 -2.46 -6.13
C MET A 61 1.40 -1.10 -5.45
N THR A 62 0.72 -1.01 -4.33
CA THR A 62 0.57 0.25 -3.61
C THR A 62 1.87 0.65 -2.94
N LYS A 63 2.25 1.90 -3.15
CA LYS A 63 3.27 2.55 -2.34
C LYS A 63 2.56 3.52 -1.42
N GLY A 64 2.98 3.56 -0.16
CA GLY A 64 2.42 4.49 0.80
C GLY A 64 3.43 5.54 1.19
N THR A 65 2.94 6.71 1.53
CA THR A 65 3.75 7.77 2.11
C THR A 65 2.96 8.44 3.22
N CYS A 66 3.67 9.03 4.17
CA CYS A 66 3.06 9.71 5.30
C CYS A 66 3.30 11.21 5.14
N ILE A 67 2.23 11.99 5.23
CA ILE A 67 2.30 13.44 5.17
C ILE A 67 1.76 14.04 6.45
N PRO A 68 2.26 15.23 6.87
CA PRO A 68 1.71 15.90 8.04
C PRO A 68 0.23 16.25 7.81
N ALA A 69 -0.60 15.93 8.80
CA ALA A 69 -2.01 16.30 8.79
C ALA A 69 -2.25 17.35 9.87
N LYS A 70 -3.02 18.34 9.55
CA LYS A 70 -3.36 19.37 10.55
C LYS A 70 -4.55 18.93 11.39
#